data_d86589d8fe6a7ff8126853dac5180eca
#
_entry.id   d86589d8fe6a7ff8126853dac5180eca
#
_cell.length_a   1.000
_cell.length_b   1.000
_cell.length_c   1.000
_cell.angle_alpha   90.00
_cell.angle_beta   90.00
_cell.angle_gamma   90.00
#
_symmetry.space_group_name_H-M   'P 1'
#
loop_
_entity.id
_entity.type
_entity.pdbx_description
1 polymer ?
#
loop_
_entity_poly.entity_id
_entity_poly.type
_entity_poly.pdbx_seq_one_letter_code
_entity_poly.pdbx_strand_id
1 'polypeptide(L)'
;MSESDLPIDPAITIQAETSLVDPDTCKFTVSRTVHPGGPFFFDDRKRARGSPLVERLFALPGVAYVLIAGNVVTVGKEPGASWSGLKAAIGTGLRTQLLTGIPAILEATANAGTRERTDAESRAVVQQLLDREVNRSIAAHGGQISIVDVRDGNLFIAMSGGCQGCSASKVTLRQGFEVMLRRVAPEITNIVDTTDHAAGNTPFYRRTG
;
A
#
# COMPACT_ATOMS: atom_id res chain seq x y z
N MET A 1 -20.05 25.36 -41.38
CA MET A 1 -20.25 24.40 -40.31
C MET A 1 -18.85 23.99 -39.86
N SER A 2 -18.38 24.56 -38.75
CA SER A 2 -16.99 24.46 -38.29
C SER A 2 -16.76 23.11 -37.62
N GLU A 3 -15.84 22.38 -38.24
CA GLU A 3 -15.13 21.24 -37.64
C GLU A 3 -14.16 21.81 -36.61
N SER A 4 -14.42 21.68 -35.36
CA SER A 4 -13.43 21.66 -34.27
C SER A 4 -14.05 22.01 -32.92
N ASP A 5 -14.81 21.09 -32.37
CA ASP A 5 -15.08 21.09 -30.93
C ASP A 5 -15.06 19.64 -30.39
N LEU A 6 -13.98 18.92 -30.68
CA LEU A 6 -13.64 17.76 -29.90
C LEU A 6 -13.04 18.27 -28.58
N PRO A 7 -13.58 17.90 -27.42
CA PRO A 7 -12.99 18.29 -26.16
C PRO A 7 -11.54 17.81 -26.13
N ILE A 8 -10.62 18.74 -25.99
CA ILE A 8 -9.18 18.46 -25.77
C ILE A 8 -9.16 17.66 -24.48
N ASP A 9 -8.92 16.36 -24.61
CA ASP A 9 -8.79 15.46 -23.48
C ASP A 9 -7.62 15.94 -22.61
N PRO A 10 -7.86 16.42 -21.36
CA PRO A 10 -6.76 16.97 -20.55
C PRO A 10 -5.71 15.89 -20.38
N ALA A 11 -4.46 16.22 -20.74
CA ALA A 11 -3.36 15.28 -20.74
C ALA A 11 -3.28 14.52 -19.42
N ILE A 12 -3.28 13.18 -19.48
CA ILE A 12 -3.14 12.34 -18.28
C ILE A 12 -1.75 12.57 -17.71
N THR A 13 -1.68 13.19 -16.55
CA THR A 13 -0.43 13.37 -15.82
C THR A 13 -0.24 12.26 -14.79
N ILE A 14 1.01 11.82 -14.65
CA ILE A 14 1.40 10.75 -13.75
C ILE A 14 2.65 11.21 -12.99
N GLN A 15 2.56 11.27 -11.68
CA GLN A 15 3.69 11.57 -10.80
C GLN A 15 4.16 10.27 -10.14
N ALA A 16 5.45 9.99 -10.19
CA ALA A 16 6.06 8.79 -9.63
C ALA A 16 6.98 9.16 -8.46
N GLU A 17 6.67 8.64 -7.28
CA GLU A 17 7.41 8.87 -6.05
C GLU A 17 7.90 7.54 -5.49
N THR A 18 9.22 7.35 -5.40
CA THR A 18 9.79 6.19 -4.70
C THR A 18 9.63 6.38 -3.20
N SER A 19 9.20 5.35 -2.51
CA SER A 19 9.11 5.37 -1.05
C SER A 19 10.51 5.56 -0.43
N LEU A 20 10.61 6.43 0.56
CA LEU A 20 11.84 6.63 1.32
C LEU A 20 12.08 5.52 2.34
N VAL A 21 11.01 4.81 2.72
CA VAL A 21 11.05 3.73 3.73
C VAL A 21 11.25 2.37 3.08
N ASP A 22 10.68 2.17 1.89
CA ASP A 22 10.80 0.96 1.10
C ASP A 22 11.25 1.31 -0.32
N PRO A 23 12.56 1.26 -0.63
CA PRO A 23 13.09 1.65 -1.93
C PRO A 23 12.63 0.76 -3.08
N ASP A 24 12.05 -0.41 -2.78
CA ASP A 24 11.46 -1.32 -3.76
C ASP A 24 10.00 -0.99 -4.09
N THR A 25 9.44 0.05 -3.46
CA THR A 25 8.08 0.53 -3.70
C THR A 25 8.08 1.92 -4.34
N CYS A 26 7.22 2.09 -5.37
CA CYS A 26 6.97 3.38 -6.02
C CYS A 26 5.46 3.63 -6.12
N LYS A 27 5.06 4.83 -5.72
CA LYS A 27 3.69 5.33 -5.84
C LYS A 27 3.54 6.15 -7.12
N PHE A 28 2.53 5.85 -7.90
CA PHE A 28 2.14 6.58 -9.11
C PHE A 28 0.80 7.27 -8.84
N THR A 29 0.81 8.59 -8.76
CA THR A 29 -0.41 9.40 -8.63
C THR A 29 -0.82 9.89 -10.01
N VAL A 30 -2.04 9.56 -10.40
CA VAL A 30 -2.60 9.86 -11.72
C VAL A 30 -3.60 11.00 -11.60
N SER A 31 -3.68 11.89 -12.60
CA SER A 31 -4.65 13.01 -12.62
C SER A 31 -6.11 12.57 -12.77
N ARG A 32 -6.36 11.28 -13.05
CA ARG A 32 -7.69 10.68 -13.17
C ARG A 32 -7.81 9.46 -12.26
N THR A 33 -9.03 9.11 -11.88
CA THR A 33 -9.31 7.84 -11.18
C THR A 33 -8.93 6.69 -12.09
N VAL A 34 -8.07 5.80 -11.60
CA VAL A 34 -7.64 4.60 -12.30
C VAL A 34 -8.69 3.51 -12.17
N HIS A 35 -9.22 3.33 -10.97
CA HIS A 35 -10.35 2.44 -10.71
C HIS A 35 -11.11 2.93 -9.47
N PRO A 36 -12.46 2.98 -9.51
CA PRO A 36 -13.26 3.35 -8.35
C PRO A 36 -13.27 2.21 -7.32
N GLY A 37 -13.41 2.56 -6.05
CA GLY A 37 -13.39 1.59 -4.95
C GLY A 37 -11.99 1.12 -4.58
N GLY A 38 -11.88 0.01 -3.92
CA GLY A 38 -10.63 -0.57 -3.42
C GLY A 38 -10.33 -0.14 -2.00
N PRO A 39 -9.10 -0.42 -1.53
CA PRO A 39 -7.89 -0.81 -2.31
C PRO A 39 -7.91 -2.24 -2.87
N PHE A 40 -7.37 -2.44 -4.06
CA PHE A 40 -7.21 -3.73 -4.72
C PHE A 40 -5.73 -4.10 -4.78
N PHE A 41 -5.38 -5.22 -4.14
CA PHE A 41 -4.00 -5.69 -4.05
C PHE A 41 -3.78 -6.98 -4.85
N PHE A 42 -2.71 -7.00 -5.64
CA PHE A 42 -2.31 -8.12 -6.47
C PHE A 42 -0.83 -8.41 -6.25
N ASP A 43 -0.52 -9.59 -5.78
CA ASP A 43 0.83 -10.12 -5.53
C ASP A 43 1.18 -11.33 -6.42
N ASP A 44 0.23 -11.77 -7.25
CA ASP A 44 0.38 -12.89 -8.16
C ASP A 44 -0.29 -12.58 -9.50
N ARG A 45 0.37 -12.99 -10.59
CA ARG A 45 -0.16 -12.90 -11.96
C ARG A 45 -1.47 -13.68 -12.15
N LYS A 46 -1.68 -14.76 -11.39
CA LYS A 46 -2.93 -15.53 -11.48
C LYS A 46 -4.12 -14.73 -10.95
N ARG A 47 -3.91 -13.97 -9.90
CA ARG A 47 -4.93 -13.06 -9.33
C ARG A 47 -5.19 -11.84 -10.20
N ALA A 48 -4.24 -11.48 -11.06
CA ALA A 48 -4.37 -10.37 -12.00
C ALA A 48 -5.33 -10.66 -13.17
N ARG A 49 -5.70 -11.92 -13.40
CA ARG A 49 -6.58 -12.31 -14.52
C ARG A 49 -7.91 -11.59 -14.46
N GLY A 50 -8.29 -10.96 -15.57
CA GLY A 50 -9.47 -10.12 -15.66
C GLY A 50 -9.25 -8.70 -15.10
N SER A 51 -8.01 -8.30 -14.89
CA SER A 51 -7.61 -6.94 -14.50
C SER A 51 -6.63 -6.40 -15.55
N PRO A 52 -7.14 -5.81 -16.65
CA PRO A 52 -6.32 -5.47 -17.83
C PRO A 52 -5.11 -4.60 -17.50
N LEU A 53 -5.26 -3.63 -16.58
CA LEU A 53 -4.14 -2.83 -16.13
C LEU A 53 -3.12 -3.66 -15.37
N VAL A 54 -3.58 -4.50 -14.44
CA VAL A 54 -2.70 -5.28 -13.56
C VAL A 54 -1.94 -6.33 -14.36
N GLU A 55 -2.62 -7.00 -15.31
CA GLU A 55 -1.97 -7.93 -16.25
C GLU A 55 -0.87 -7.25 -17.05
N ARG A 56 -1.15 -6.04 -17.56
CA ARG A 56 -0.17 -5.22 -18.29
C ARG A 56 1.03 -4.87 -17.43
N LEU A 57 0.82 -4.50 -16.16
CA LEU A 57 1.91 -4.15 -15.25
C LEU A 57 2.75 -5.37 -14.86
N PHE A 58 2.12 -6.52 -14.60
CA PHE A 58 2.85 -7.77 -14.35
C PHE A 58 3.57 -8.33 -15.58
N ALA A 59 3.22 -7.89 -16.80
CA ALA A 59 3.99 -8.22 -17.99
C ALA A 59 5.37 -7.55 -18.01
N LEU A 60 5.55 -6.47 -17.25
CA LEU A 60 6.84 -5.79 -17.12
C LEU A 60 7.77 -6.63 -16.24
N PRO A 61 9.01 -6.90 -16.68
CA PRO A 61 9.97 -7.62 -15.86
C PRO A 61 10.29 -6.88 -14.56
N GLY A 62 10.29 -7.60 -13.45
CA GLY A 62 10.66 -7.05 -12.14
C GLY A 62 9.50 -6.42 -11.37
N VAL A 63 8.26 -6.49 -11.84
CA VAL A 63 7.09 -6.11 -11.02
C VAL A 63 6.72 -7.27 -10.10
N ALA A 64 6.73 -7.00 -8.80
CA ALA A 64 6.44 -7.98 -7.75
C ALA A 64 4.97 -7.89 -7.27
N TYR A 65 4.44 -6.68 -7.14
CA TYR A 65 3.04 -6.47 -6.75
C TYR A 65 2.48 -5.15 -7.29
N VAL A 66 1.16 -5.07 -7.32
CA VAL A 66 0.40 -3.87 -7.72
C VAL A 66 -0.73 -3.63 -6.71
N LEU A 67 -0.87 -2.40 -6.23
CA LEU A 67 -1.97 -1.94 -5.40
C LEU A 67 -2.64 -0.75 -6.10
N ILE A 68 -3.96 -0.83 -6.29
CA ILE A 68 -4.76 0.24 -6.90
C ILE A 68 -5.74 0.78 -5.87
N ALA A 69 -5.73 2.10 -5.65
CA ALA A 69 -6.63 2.80 -4.74
C ALA A 69 -7.03 4.15 -5.35
N GLY A 70 -8.21 4.21 -5.94
CA GLY A 70 -8.73 5.41 -6.60
C GLY A 70 -7.82 5.86 -7.76
N ASN A 71 -7.16 6.98 -7.60
CA ASN A 71 -6.21 7.55 -8.58
C ASN A 71 -4.73 7.21 -8.28
N VAL A 72 -4.47 6.36 -7.30
CA VAL A 72 -3.12 5.98 -6.90
C VAL A 72 -2.86 4.52 -7.27
N VAL A 73 -1.75 4.27 -7.94
CA VAL A 73 -1.23 2.93 -8.20
C VAL A 73 0.13 2.80 -7.53
N THR A 74 0.25 1.90 -6.58
CA THR A 74 1.51 1.57 -5.93
C THR A 74 2.05 0.28 -6.53
N VAL A 75 3.29 0.31 -6.98
CA VAL A 75 3.96 -0.84 -7.56
C VAL A 75 5.18 -1.18 -6.72
N GLY A 76 5.31 -2.45 -6.38
CA GLY A 76 6.54 -2.99 -5.83
C GLY A 76 7.31 -3.73 -6.90
N LYS A 77 8.63 -3.57 -6.88
CA LYS A 77 9.54 -4.32 -7.74
C LYS A 77 10.17 -5.49 -7.00
N GLU A 78 10.63 -6.49 -7.75
CA GLU A 78 11.42 -7.60 -7.21
C GLU A 78 12.76 -7.09 -6.65
N PRO A 79 13.28 -7.72 -5.58
CA PRO A 79 14.63 -7.43 -5.10
C PRO A 79 15.65 -7.56 -6.22
N GLY A 80 16.51 -6.56 -6.37
CA GLY A 80 17.52 -6.52 -7.44
C GLY A 80 17.03 -5.94 -8.79
N ALA A 81 15.72 -5.78 -9.03
CA ALA A 81 15.23 -5.06 -10.19
C ALA A 81 15.54 -3.55 -10.06
N SER A 82 15.66 -2.86 -11.20
CA SER A 82 15.96 -1.42 -11.22
C SER A 82 14.73 -0.59 -11.57
N TRP A 83 14.56 0.53 -10.90
CA TRP A 83 13.56 1.53 -11.29
C TRP A 83 13.91 2.26 -12.60
N SER A 84 15.16 2.17 -13.05
CA SER A 84 15.57 2.73 -14.33
C SER A 84 14.81 2.05 -15.48
N GLY A 85 14.08 2.81 -16.25
CA GLY A 85 13.20 2.28 -17.29
C GLY A 85 11.85 1.75 -16.79
N LEU A 86 11.81 1.07 -15.63
CA LEU A 86 10.57 0.48 -15.11
C LEU A 86 9.51 1.54 -14.79
N LYS A 87 9.89 2.68 -14.19
CA LYS A 87 8.96 3.80 -13.94
C LYS A 87 8.34 4.34 -15.22
N ALA A 88 9.15 4.50 -16.28
CA ALA A 88 8.66 4.97 -17.58
C ALA A 88 7.70 3.95 -18.21
N ALA A 89 8.03 2.66 -18.16
CA ALA A 89 7.20 1.58 -18.66
C ALA A 89 5.85 1.48 -17.93
N ILE A 90 5.86 1.59 -16.60
CA ILE A 90 4.65 1.65 -15.79
C ILE A 90 3.80 2.87 -16.16
N GLY A 91 4.40 4.06 -16.23
CA GLY A 91 3.71 5.28 -16.65
C GLY A 91 3.07 5.17 -18.03
N THR A 92 3.76 4.55 -18.98
CA THR A 92 3.20 4.25 -20.30
C THR A 92 2.04 3.27 -20.22
N GLY A 93 2.17 2.20 -19.43
CA GLY A 93 1.11 1.20 -19.22
C GLY A 93 -0.15 1.81 -18.62
N LEU A 94 0.01 2.67 -17.61
CA LEU A 94 -1.09 3.41 -16.97
C LEU A 94 -1.80 4.32 -17.98
N ARG A 95 -1.03 5.15 -18.72
CA ARG A 95 -1.59 6.06 -19.71
C ARG A 95 -2.32 5.31 -20.83
N THR A 96 -1.70 4.26 -21.37
CA THR A 96 -2.33 3.43 -22.40
C THR A 96 -3.64 2.85 -21.91
N GLN A 97 -3.68 2.28 -20.69
CA GLN A 97 -4.90 1.70 -20.14
C GLN A 97 -6.02 2.73 -20.00
N LEU A 98 -5.71 3.90 -19.45
CA LEU A 98 -6.69 4.97 -19.25
C LEU A 98 -7.24 5.54 -20.55
N LEU A 99 -6.46 5.51 -21.62
CA LEU A 99 -6.91 5.94 -22.95
C LEU A 99 -7.80 4.92 -23.65
N THR A 100 -7.75 3.64 -23.26
CA THR A 100 -8.62 2.61 -23.88
C THR A 100 -10.08 2.73 -23.44
N GLY A 101 -10.37 3.42 -22.33
CA GLY A 101 -11.69 3.44 -21.70
C GLY A 101 -12.12 2.10 -21.07
N ILE A 102 -11.27 1.07 -21.16
CA ILE A 102 -11.53 -0.24 -20.53
C ILE A 102 -11.25 -0.12 -19.03
N PRO A 103 -12.13 -0.65 -18.16
CA PRO A 103 -11.87 -0.65 -16.73
C PRO A 103 -10.51 -1.27 -16.38
N ALA A 104 -9.80 -0.65 -15.45
CA ALA A 104 -8.48 -1.15 -14.99
C ALA A 104 -8.59 -2.56 -14.36
N ILE A 105 -9.71 -2.80 -13.68
CA ILE A 105 -10.09 -4.08 -13.08
C ILE A 105 -11.52 -4.38 -13.53
N LEU A 106 -11.81 -5.59 -14.02
CA LEU A 106 -13.17 -6.00 -14.35
C LEU A 106 -13.93 -6.35 -13.07
N GLU A 107 -15.24 -6.09 -13.03
CA GLU A 107 -16.11 -6.30 -11.86
C GLU A 107 -15.99 -7.71 -11.26
N ALA A 108 -15.94 -8.75 -12.12
CA ALA A 108 -15.78 -10.12 -11.67
C ALA A 108 -14.48 -10.35 -10.88
N THR A 109 -13.41 -9.64 -11.26
CA THR A 109 -12.10 -9.73 -10.60
C THR A 109 -12.05 -8.81 -9.38
N ALA A 110 -12.65 -7.65 -9.44
CA ALA A 110 -12.81 -6.77 -8.29
C ALA A 110 -13.54 -7.50 -7.15
N ASN A 111 -14.62 -8.20 -7.46
CA ASN A 111 -15.37 -9.00 -6.49
C ASN A 111 -14.61 -10.27 -6.02
N ALA A 112 -13.79 -10.88 -6.87
CA ALA A 112 -12.94 -12.02 -6.49
C ALA A 112 -11.71 -11.61 -5.67
N GLY A 113 -11.20 -10.37 -5.89
CA GLY A 113 -10.11 -9.78 -5.10
C GLY A 113 -10.55 -9.28 -3.73
N THR A 114 -11.83 -8.99 -3.58
CA THR A 114 -12.53 -8.65 -2.34
C THR A 114 -13.25 -9.84 -1.73
N ARG A 115 -12.66 -11.04 -1.73
CA ARG A 115 -13.07 -11.96 -0.68
C ARG A 115 -12.73 -11.25 0.64
N GLU A 116 -13.74 -10.67 1.26
CA GLU A 116 -13.63 -10.12 2.61
C GLU A 116 -13.03 -11.20 3.48
N ARG A 117 -11.76 -11.01 3.84
CA ARG A 117 -11.16 -11.84 4.88
C ARG A 117 -11.98 -11.61 6.14
N THR A 118 -12.24 -12.68 6.85
CA THR A 118 -12.76 -12.52 8.20
C THR A 118 -11.75 -11.77 9.06
N ASP A 119 -12.20 -11.08 10.09
CA ASP A 119 -11.31 -10.38 11.01
C ASP A 119 -10.21 -11.31 11.57
N ALA A 120 -10.52 -12.60 11.76
CA ALA A 120 -9.56 -13.61 12.20
C ALA A 120 -8.48 -13.91 11.12
N GLU A 121 -8.86 -13.98 9.84
CA GLU A 121 -7.91 -14.17 8.74
C GLU A 121 -7.02 -12.93 8.56
N SER A 122 -7.60 -11.73 8.62
CA SER A 122 -6.87 -10.46 8.57
C SER A 122 -5.90 -10.34 9.74
N ARG A 123 -6.34 -10.70 10.96
CA ARG A 123 -5.50 -10.75 12.16
C ARG A 123 -4.29 -11.68 11.96
N ALA A 124 -4.50 -12.87 11.40
CA ALA A 124 -3.42 -13.83 11.17
C ALA A 124 -2.37 -13.31 10.17
N VAL A 125 -2.82 -12.67 9.09
CA VAL A 125 -1.92 -12.07 8.07
C VAL A 125 -1.13 -10.91 8.66
N VAL A 126 -1.78 -10.03 9.42
CA VAL A 126 -1.11 -8.89 10.08
C VAL A 126 -0.13 -9.38 11.14
N GLN A 127 -0.46 -10.42 11.89
CA GLN A 127 0.46 -11.02 12.87
C GLN A 127 1.74 -11.54 12.19
N GLN A 128 1.61 -12.22 11.04
CA GLN A 128 2.77 -12.67 10.28
C GLN A 128 3.64 -11.50 9.79
N LEU A 129 3.03 -10.40 9.34
CA LEU A 129 3.76 -9.19 8.96
C LEU A 129 4.53 -8.61 10.14
N LEU A 130 3.88 -8.46 11.30
CA LEU A 130 4.50 -7.95 12.51
C LEU A 130 5.69 -8.82 12.92
N ASP A 131 5.52 -10.15 12.96
CA ASP A 131 6.56 -11.07 13.44
C ASP A 131 7.75 -11.17 12.49
N ARG A 132 7.51 -11.13 11.18
CA ARG A 132 8.56 -11.36 10.19
C ARG A 132 9.32 -10.09 9.81
N GLU A 133 8.66 -8.96 9.76
CA GLU A 133 9.23 -7.71 9.21
C GLU A 133 9.28 -6.61 10.25
N VAL A 134 8.15 -6.19 10.80
CA VAL A 134 8.05 -4.97 11.61
C VAL A 134 8.75 -5.13 12.95
N ASN A 135 8.38 -6.14 13.73
CA ASN A 135 8.95 -6.35 15.06
C ASN A 135 10.43 -6.67 15.02
N ARG A 136 10.92 -7.33 13.96
CA ARG A 136 12.36 -7.54 13.76
C ARG A 136 13.12 -6.23 13.56
N SER A 137 12.55 -5.31 12.76
CA SER A 137 13.20 -4.03 12.49
C SER A 137 13.24 -3.11 13.71
N ILE A 138 12.18 -3.13 14.54
CA ILE A 138 12.09 -2.28 15.73
C ILE A 138 12.68 -2.89 17.00
N ALA A 139 12.93 -4.20 17.01
CA ALA A 139 13.54 -4.91 18.16
C ALA A 139 14.93 -4.36 18.51
N ALA A 140 15.70 -3.91 17.51
CA ALA A 140 17.01 -3.26 17.72
C ALA A 140 16.89 -1.97 18.56
N HIS A 141 15.72 -1.36 18.60
CA HIS A 141 15.38 -0.18 19.41
C HIS A 141 14.58 -0.54 20.67
N GLY A 142 14.49 -1.85 21.00
CA GLY A 142 13.71 -2.33 22.15
C GLY A 142 12.21 -2.12 22.02
N GLY A 143 11.72 -1.89 20.78
CA GLY A 143 10.31 -1.67 20.50
C GLY A 143 9.59 -2.95 20.08
N GLN A 144 8.27 -2.97 20.28
CA GLN A 144 7.39 -4.02 19.82
C GLN A 144 6.01 -3.45 19.51
N ILE A 145 5.37 -3.96 18.45
CA ILE A 145 3.95 -3.73 18.13
C ILE A 145 3.21 -5.05 18.31
N SER A 146 2.08 -5.00 19.00
CA SER A 146 1.17 -6.12 19.17
C SER A 146 -0.23 -5.78 18.67
N ILE A 147 -0.95 -6.79 18.16
CA ILE A 147 -2.35 -6.65 17.76
C ILE A 147 -3.22 -6.79 19.01
N VAL A 148 -4.01 -5.76 19.27
CA VAL A 148 -5.05 -5.82 20.31
C VAL A 148 -6.31 -6.45 19.73
N ASP A 149 -6.80 -5.92 18.60
CA ASP A 149 -8.00 -6.42 17.94
C ASP A 149 -7.97 -6.12 16.43
N VAL A 150 -8.80 -6.85 15.67
CA VAL A 150 -9.14 -6.54 14.27
C VAL A 150 -10.65 -6.63 14.17
N ARG A 151 -11.30 -5.56 13.73
CA ARG A 151 -12.76 -5.50 13.67
C ARG A 151 -13.21 -4.50 12.61
N ASP A 152 -14.09 -4.96 11.71
CA ASP A 152 -14.72 -4.11 10.68
C ASP A 152 -13.72 -3.24 9.90
N GLY A 153 -12.60 -3.84 9.45
CA GLY A 153 -11.55 -3.12 8.72
C GLY A 153 -10.70 -2.18 9.58
N ASN A 154 -10.84 -2.22 10.92
CA ASN A 154 -10.01 -1.47 11.84
C ASN A 154 -9.01 -2.40 12.53
N LEU A 155 -7.74 -2.06 12.49
CA LEU A 155 -6.66 -2.72 13.21
C LEU A 155 -6.33 -1.92 14.47
N PHE A 156 -6.54 -2.53 15.64
CA PHE A 156 -6.17 -1.97 16.93
C PHE A 156 -4.82 -2.53 17.36
N ILE A 157 -3.86 -1.65 17.58
CA ILE A 157 -2.49 -2.01 17.97
C ILE A 157 -2.11 -1.38 19.31
N ALA A 158 -1.19 -2.03 20.01
CA ALA A 158 -0.48 -1.45 21.14
C ALA A 158 1.02 -1.49 20.89
N MET A 159 1.72 -0.41 21.24
CA MET A 159 3.16 -0.30 21.17
C MET A 159 3.77 -0.42 22.56
N SER A 160 4.92 -1.10 22.65
CA SER A 160 5.66 -1.26 23.91
C SER A 160 7.15 -1.02 23.73
N GLY A 161 7.87 -0.89 24.81
CA GLY A 161 9.31 -0.66 24.83
C GLY A 161 9.70 0.68 24.20
N GLY A 162 10.75 0.71 23.40
CA GLY A 162 11.27 1.92 22.76
C GLY A 162 10.29 2.67 21.85
N CYS A 163 9.22 2.02 21.42
CA CYS A 163 8.18 2.65 20.60
C CYS A 163 7.15 3.46 21.42
N GLN A 164 7.10 3.25 22.73
CA GLN A 164 6.13 3.83 23.64
C GLN A 164 6.52 5.24 24.13
N GLY A 165 6.83 6.16 23.36
CA GLY A 165 7.19 7.53 23.84
C GLY A 165 7.97 8.39 22.85
N CYS A 166 8.41 7.81 21.76
CA CYS A 166 9.17 8.54 20.75
C CYS A 166 8.24 9.20 19.72
N SER A 167 8.06 10.51 19.80
CA SER A 167 7.21 11.27 18.87
C SER A 167 7.74 11.29 17.43
N ALA A 168 9.05 11.24 17.24
CA ALA A 168 9.68 11.27 15.91
C ALA A 168 9.60 9.91 15.19
N SER A 169 9.73 8.79 15.93
CA SER A 169 9.61 7.46 15.36
C SER A 169 8.17 7.08 15.01
N LYS A 170 7.17 7.71 15.66
CA LYS A 170 5.75 7.45 15.39
C LYS A 170 5.36 7.69 13.93
N VAL A 171 5.81 8.78 13.34
CA VAL A 171 5.44 9.14 11.96
C VAL A 171 6.08 8.18 10.96
N THR A 172 7.37 7.94 11.09
CA THR A 172 8.12 7.08 10.16
C THR A 172 7.72 5.62 10.28
N LEU A 173 7.59 5.11 11.51
CA LEU A 173 7.14 3.74 11.77
C LEU A 173 5.70 3.55 11.31
N ARG A 174 4.81 4.49 11.61
CA ARG A 174 3.42 4.43 11.21
C ARG A 174 3.30 4.41 9.68
N GLN A 175 3.97 5.32 8.99
CA GLN A 175 3.93 5.37 7.51
C GLN A 175 4.49 4.09 6.89
N GLY A 176 5.62 3.58 7.38
CA GLY A 176 6.21 2.33 6.91
C GLY A 176 5.30 1.13 7.18
N PHE A 177 4.73 1.05 8.36
CA PHE A 177 3.79 -0.01 8.71
C PHE A 177 2.49 0.07 7.90
N GLU A 178 1.92 1.26 7.69
CA GLU A 178 0.74 1.45 6.84
C GLU A 178 0.97 0.95 5.41
N VAL A 179 2.14 1.24 4.83
CA VAL A 179 2.50 0.77 3.49
C VAL A 179 2.57 -0.76 3.44
N MET A 180 3.26 -1.37 4.42
CA MET A 180 3.38 -2.83 4.52
C MET A 180 2.02 -3.49 4.78
N LEU A 181 1.20 -2.89 5.65
CA LEU A 181 -0.13 -3.38 5.97
C LEU A 181 -1.05 -3.38 4.75
N ARG A 182 -1.11 -2.28 3.99
CA ARG A 182 -1.90 -2.19 2.76
C ARG A 182 -1.50 -3.21 1.71
N ARG A 183 -0.25 -3.66 1.75
CA ARG A 183 0.27 -4.70 0.87
C ARG A 183 -0.28 -6.08 1.21
N VAL A 184 -0.42 -6.41 2.49
CA VAL A 184 -0.81 -7.75 2.95
C VAL A 184 -2.28 -7.86 3.37
N ALA A 185 -2.87 -6.78 3.86
CA ALA A 185 -4.24 -6.71 4.35
C ALA A 185 -4.91 -5.39 3.89
N PRO A 186 -5.18 -5.25 2.58
CA PRO A 186 -5.77 -4.03 2.01
C PRO A 186 -7.18 -3.73 2.52
N GLU A 187 -7.88 -4.72 3.06
CA GLU A 187 -9.19 -4.59 3.69
C GLU A 187 -9.13 -3.80 5.00
N ILE A 188 -7.94 -3.70 5.63
CA ILE A 188 -7.75 -2.86 6.81
C ILE A 188 -7.56 -1.42 6.35
N THR A 189 -8.57 -0.60 6.62
CA THR A 189 -8.62 0.81 6.20
C THR A 189 -8.12 1.77 7.27
N ASN A 190 -8.14 1.34 8.53
CA ASN A 190 -7.79 2.16 9.69
C ASN A 190 -6.83 1.44 10.64
N ILE A 191 -5.87 2.20 11.19
CA ILE A 191 -5.00 1.74 12.28
C ILE A 191 -5.28 2.62 13.51
N VAL A 192 -5.74 2.00 14.58
CA VAL A 192 -6.03 2.64 15.85
C VAL A 192 -4.94 2.27 16.85
N ASP A 193 -4.17 3.25 17.28
CA ASP A 193 -3.17 3.09 18.33
C ASP A 193 -3.86 3.21 19.69
N THR A 194 -3.90 2.11 20.42
CA THR A 194 -4.48 2.01 21.77
C THR A 194 -3.43 2.09 22.87
N THR A 195 -2.19 2.45 22.52
CA THR A 195 -1.08 2.52 23.47
C THR A 195 -1.32 3.60 24.51
N ASP A 196 -1.21 3.27 25.79
CA ASP A 196 -1.08 4.28 26.82
C ASP A 196 0.33 4.87 26.82
N HIS A 197 0.49 5.93 26.07
CA HIS A 197 1.77 6.61 25.91
C HIS A 197 2.21 7.36 27.19
N ALA A 198 1.30 7.60 28.14
CA ALA A 198 1.58 8.25 29.41
C ALA A 198 2.09 7.27 30.47
N ALA A 199 1.64 6.01 30.39
CA ALA A 199 2.01 4.95 31.33
C ALA A 199 3.31 4.19 30.96
N GLY A 200 4.04 4.65 29.94
CA GLY A 200 5.25 3.97 29.42
C GLY A 200 6.28 3.65 30.50
N ASN A 201 6.43 2.36 30.82
CA ASN A 201 7.34 1.86 31.86
C ASN A 201 8.82 1.98 31.48
N THR A 202 9.14 2.21 30.23
CA THR A 202 10.50 2.47 29.72
C THR A 202 10.46 3.36 28.50
N PRO A 203 10.24 4.68 28.67
CA PRO A 203 10.38 5.62 27.55
C PRO A 203 11.83 5.65 27.11
N PHE A 204 12.07 5.64 25.79
CA PHE A 204 13.41 5.78 25.20
C PHE A 204 14.11 7.09 25.63
N TYR A 205 13.31 8.09 26.01
CA TYR A 205 13.79 9.32 26.66
C TYR A 205 13.14 9.44 28.05
N ARG A 206 13.95 9.33 29.10
CA ARG A 206 13.53 9.80 30.42
C ARG A 206 13.21 11.30 30.33
N ARG A 207 12.00 11.70 30.72
CA ARG A 207 11.75 13.11 31.01
C ARG A 207 12.68 13.48 32.16
N THR A 208 13.72 14.26 31.86
CA THR A 208 14.44 15.02 32.90
C THR A 208 13.47 16.07 33.38
N GLY A 209 13.03 15.94 34.64
CA GLY A 209 12.25 16.94 35.36
C GLY A 209 12.98 18.21 35.56
#